data_0553e1425ba74626ad2368abf6eb4f54
#
_entry.id   0553e1425ba74626ad2368abf6eb4f54
#
_cell.length_a   1.000
_cell.length_b   1.000
_cell.length_c   1.000
_cell.angle_alpha   90.00
_cell.angle_beta   90.00
_cell.angle_gamma   90.00
#
_symmetry.space_group_name_H-M   'P 1'
#
loop_
_entity.id
_entity.type
_entity.pdbx_description
1 polymer ?
#
loop_
_entity_poly.entity_id
_entity_poly.type
_entity_poly.pdbx_seq_one_letter_code
_entity_poly.pdbx_strand_id
1 'polypeptide(L)'
;SSGTPVIARLAGPARAGGIGLLAACDLAVAVDTATFAFTEVRIGVIPAVISAVLLPRLAPRAAHELFLTGEIFDARRAVEIGLLNRAVAAEDLDAEVTRFVDLLRLGAPGALDGTKRLLRRPRGDLRSDLAALTTISAGYFAGPEAQEGMAAFREKRPPAWVTEPR
;
A
#
# COMPACT_ATOMS: atom_id res chain seq x y z
N SER A 1 -14.03 0.54 -2.88
CA SER A 1 -12.68 0.04 -2.55
C SER A 1 -12.81 -1.33 -1.88
N SER A 2 -11.99 -2.31 -2.27
CA SER A 2 -11.97 -3.63 -1.61
C SER A 2 -11.42 -3.49 -0.18
N GLY A 3 -12.00 -4.20 0.78
CA GLY A 3 -11.47 -4.33 2.13
C GLY A 3 -10.20 -5.19 2.18
N THR A 4 -10.03 -6.09 1.21
CA THR A 4 -8.84 -6.94 1.07
C THR A 4 -7.63 -6.12 0.63
N PRO A 5 -6.45 -6.29 1.25
CA PRO A 5 -5.21 -5.71 0.76
C PRO A 5 -4.89 -6.16 -0.67
N VAL A 6 -4.38 -5.24 -1.48
CA VAL A 6 -4.01 -5.47 -2.87
C VAL A 6 -2.52 -5.20 -3.05
N ILE A 7 -1.80 -6.15 -3.63
CA ILE A 7 -0.38 -6.03 -3.93
C ILE A 7 -0.21 -5.85 -5.44
N ALA A 8 0.45 -4.78 -5.85
CA ALA A 8 0.91 -4.62 -7.23
C ALA A 8 2.21 -5.40 -7.43
N ARG A 9 2.22 -6.29 -8.43
CA ARG A 9 3.38 -7.01 -8.94
C ARG A 9 3.75 -6.46 -10.31
N LEU A 10 4.90 -5.82 -10.43
CA LEU A 10 5.31 -5.14 -11.67
C LEU A 10 6.58 -5.78 -12.24
N ALA A 11 6.47 -6.40 -13.42
CA ALA A 11 7.57 -7.07 -14.10
C ALA A 11 8.23 -6.23 -15.22
N GLY A 12 7.93 -4.93 -15.29
CA GLY A 12 8.45 -4.06 -16.35
C GLY A 12 8.07 -2.59 -16.14
N PRO A 13 8.24 -1.74 -17.15
CA PRO A 13 8.00 -0.31 -17.03
C PRO A 13 6.52 0.04 -16.83
N ALA A 14 6.27 1.13 -16.09
CA ALA A 14 4.94 1.73 -15.96
C ALA A 14 4.95 3.21 -16.36
N ARG A 15 3.88 3.66 -17.00
CA ARG A 15 3.68 5.04 -17.46
C ARG A 15 2.25 5.48 -17.19
N ALA A 16 2.05 6.78 -17.02
CA ALA A 16 0.72 7.42 -16.95
C ALA A 16 -0.26 6.65 -16.05
N GLY A 17 -1.42 6.25 -16.59
CA GLY A 17 -2.47 5.51 -15.86
C GLY A 17 -1.98 4.21 -15.21
N GLY A 18 -0.98 3.52 -15.77
CA GLY A 18 -0.37 2.34 -15.17
C GLY A 18 0.27 2.62 -13.81
N ILE A 19 0.93 3.79 -13.66
CA ILE A 19 1.47 4.22 -12.36
C ILE A 19 0.31 4.56 -11.40
N GLY A 20 -0.78 5.15 -11.90
CA GLY A 20 -1.98 5.41 -11.11
C GLY A 20 -2.59 4.13 -10.53
N LEU A 21 -2.70 3.05 -11.33
CA LEU A 21 -3.16 1.74 -10.86
C LEU A 21 -2.24 1.16 -9.80
N LEU A 22 -0.93 1.21 -10.04
CA LEU A 22 0.09 0.77 -9.06
C LEU A 22 -0.05 1.54 -7.75
N ALA A 23 -0.18 2.86 -7.80
CA ALA A 23 -0.35 3.71 -6.62
C ALA A 23 -1.71 3.49 -5.92
N ALA A 24 -2.73 3.00 -6.60
CA ALA A 24 -4.02 2.66 -5.98
C ALA A 24 -3.96 1.36 -5.16
N CYS A 25 -2.97 0.49 -5.40
CA CYS A 25 -2.73 -0.71 -4.59
C CYS A 25 -2.19 -0.34 -3.19
N ASP A 26 -2.30 -1.26 -2.25
CA ASP A 26 -1.86 -1.02 -0.87
C ASP A 26 -0.36 -1.24 -0.71
N LEU A 27 0.18 -2.22 -1.43
CA LEU A 27 1.61 -2.54 -1.52
C LEU A 27 2.02 -2.65 -2.99
N ALA A 28 3.30 -2.37 -3.28
CA ALA A 28 3.82 -2.42 -4.62
C ALA A 28 5.26 -2.95 -4.64
N VAL A 29 5.49 -3.97 -5.48
CA VAL A 29 6.81 -4.58 -5.73
C VAL A 29 7.07 -4.55 -7.22
N ALA A 30 8.28 -4.15 -7.61
CA ALA A 30 8.70 -4.13 -9.01
C ALA A 30 10.05 -4.84 -9.19
N VAL A 31 10.33 -5.25 -10.43
CA VAL A 31 11.70 -5.59 -10.81
C VAL A 31 12.59 -4.35 -10.76
N ASP A 32 13.85 -4.51 -10.41
CA ASP A 32 14.84 -3.43 -10.28
C ASP A 32 15.13 -2.73 -11.61
N THR A 33 14.92 -3.42 -12.74
CA THR A 33 15.03 -2.89 -14.09
C THR A 33 13.81 -2.08 -14.54
N ALA A 34 12.73 -2.01 -13.74
CA ALA A 34 11.54 -1.25 -14.07
C ALA A 34 11.82 0.25 -14.10
N THR A 35 11.19 0.95 -15.04
CA THR A 35 11.28 2.40 -15.17
C THR A 35 9.90 3.05 -15.15
N PHE A 36 9.85 4.28 -14.68
CA PHE A 36 8.64 5.05 -14.47
C PHE A 36 8.77 6.44 -15.07
N ALA A 37 7.67 7.07 -15.48
CA ALA A 37 7.64 8.48 -15.83
C ALA A 37 6.19 9.02 -15.84
N PHE A 38 6.04 10.28 -15.45
CA PHE A 38 4.80 11.06 -15.57
C PHE A 38 4.92 11.96 -16.81
N THR A 39 4.72 11.37 -17.98
CA THR A 39 5.02 12.02 -19.27
C THR A 39 3.90 12.93 -19.80
N GLU A 40 2.82 13.09 -19.07
CA GLU A 40 1.62 13.83 -19.47
C GLU A 40 1.94 15.26 -19.90
N VAL A 41 2.81 15.97 -19.18
CA VAL A 41 3.20 17.34 -19.51
C VAL A 41 3.92 17.48 -20.86
N ARG A 42 4.57 16.41 -21.33
CA ARG A 42 5.30 16.40 -22.62
C ARG A 42 4.36 16.33 -23.83
N ILE A 43 3.11 15.95 -23.60
CA ILE A 43 2.07 15.90 -24.65
C ILE A 43 0.97 16.95 -24.43
N GLY A 44 1.24 17.96 -23.57
CA GLY A 44 0.31 19.07 -23.35
C GLY A 44 -0.91 18.75 -22.47
N VAL A 45 -0.87 17.65 -21.70
CA VAL A 45 -1.92 17.30 -20.71
C VAL A 45 -1.37 17.24 -19.31
N ILE A 46 -2.25 17.19 -18.32
CA ILE A 46 -1.87 17.10 -16.90
C ILE A 46 -2.25 15.73 -16.31
N PRO A 47 -1.46 15.19 -15.37
CA PRO A 47 -1.73 13.91 -14.73
C PRO A 47 -2.82 14.02 -13.63
N ALA A 48 -3.96 14.67 -13.94
CA ALA A 48 -4.98 15.06 -12.96
C ALA A 48 -5.58 13.85 -12.23
N VAL A 49 -6.02 12.82 -12.96
CA VAL A 49 -6.68 11.66 -12.35
C VAL A 49 -5.73 10.88 -11.45
N ILE A 50 -4.51 10.63 -11.91
CA ILE A 50 -3.53 9.85 -11.15
C ILE A 50 -2.98 10.61 -9.95
N SER A 51 -3.00 11.95 -9.97
CA SER A 51 -2.55 12.78 -8.85
C SER A 51 -3.32 12.49 -7.56
N ALA A 52 -4.59 12.15 -7.65
CA ALA A 52 -5.43 11.84 -6.49
C ALA A 52 -4.90 10.66 -5.65
N VAL A 53 -4.24 9.69 -6.28
CA VAL A 53 -3.68 8.51 -5.60
C VAL A 53 -2.17 8.61 -5.38
N LEU A 54 -1.48 9.42 -6.17
CA LEU A 54 -0.02 9.57 -6.12
C LEU A 54 0.44 10.60 -5.10
N LEU A 55 -0.16 11.80 -5.10
CA LEU A 55 0.30 12.90 -4.22
C LEU A 55 0.28 12.54 -2.72
N PRO A 56 -0.70 11.77 -2.21
CA PRO A 56 -0.67 11.35 -0.81
C PRO A 56 0.45 10.36 -0.46
N ARG A 57 1.09 9.73 -1.46
CA ARG A 57 2.11 8.69 -1.27
C ARG A 57 3.53 9.20 -1.52
N LEU A 58 3.68 10.09 -2.49
CA LEU A 58 5.00 10.55 -2.92
C LEU A 58 5.57 11.62 -1.98
N ALA A 59 6.90 11.61 -1.83
CA ALA A 59 7.61 12.72 -1.22
C ALA A 59 7.29 14.02 -1.99
N PRO A 60 6.86 15.12 -1.32
CA PRO A 60 6.33 16.29 -2.02
C PRO A 60 7.30 16.91 -3.04
N ARG A 61 8.59 16.98 -2.70
CA ARG A 61 9.60 17.55 -3.62
C ARG A 61 9.80 16.67 -4.86
N ALA A 62 9.82 15.36 -4.69
CA ALA A 62 9.93 14.42 -5.81
C ALA A 62 8.67 14.46 -6.70
N ALA A 63 7.48 14.63 -6.11
CA ALA A 63 6.27 14.83 -6.89
C ALA A 63 6.37 16.06 -7.79
N HIS A 64 6.81 17.23 -7.27
CA HIS A 64 7.01 18.42 -8.08
C HIS A 64 8.01 18.22 -9.21
N GLU A 65 9.18 17.64 -8.89
CA GLU A 65 10.24 17.35 -9.85
C GLU A 65 9.69 16.48 -11.00
N LEU A 66 9.18 15.30 -10.68
CA LEU A 66 8.83 14.30 -11.68
C LEU A 66 7.56 14.65 -12.48
N PHE A 67 6.56 15.29 -11.85
CA PHE A 67 5.33 15.71 -12.56
C PHE A 67 5.61 16.90 -13.51
N LEU A 68 6.53 17.79 -13.17
CA LEU A 68 6.85 18.96 -14.00
C LEU A 68 7.86 18.63 -15.11
N THR A 69 8.83 17.76 -14.84
CA THR A 69 9.86 17.43 -15.84
C THR A 69 9.42 16.31 -16.78
N GLY A 70 8.56 15.40 -16.29
CA GLY A 70 8.19 14.19 -17.03
C GLY A 70 9.38 13.26 -17.28
N GLU A 71 10.48 13.37 -16.49
CA GLU A 71 11.66 12.54 -16.67
C GLU A 71 11.41 11.08 -16.30
N ILE A 72 12.25 10.21 -16.87
CA ILE A 72 12.23 8.79 -16.56
C ILE A 72 13.07 8.56 -15.30
N PHE A 73 12.54 7.80 -14.36
CA PHE A 73 13.25 7.38 -13.15
C PHE A 73 13.18 5.87 -12.97
N ASP A 74 14.17 5.34 -12.26
CA ASP A 74 14.34 3.91 -12.02
C ASP A 74 13.55 3.38 -10.80
N ALA A 75 13.59 2.06 -10.60
CA ALA A 75 12.90 1.40 -9.51
C ALA A 75 13.47 1.76 -8.14
N ARG A 76 14.77 2.03 -8.02
CA ARG A 76 15.41 2.50 -6.78
C ARG A 76 14.84 3.86 -6.38
N ARG A 77 14.80 4.81 -7.32
CA ARG A 77 14.19 6.12 -7.08
C ARG A 77 12.71 5.99 -6.72
N ALA A 78 11.99 5.07 -7.36
CA ALA A 78 10.58 4.80 -7.06
C ALA A 78 10.37 4.33 -5.60
N VAL A 79 11.28 3.54 -5.05
CA VAL A 79 11.27 3.16 -3.62
C VAL A 79 11.58 4.38 -2.73
N GLU A 80 12.64 5.14 -3.05
CA GLU A 80 13.05 6.32 -2.27
C GLU A 80 11.94 7.36 -2.12
N ILE A 81 11.16 7.57 -3.17
CA ILE A 81 10.07 8.58 -3.17
C ILE A 81 8.74 8.07 -2.65
N GLY A 82 8.62 6.79 -2.30
CA GLY A 82 7.41 6.19 -1.75
C GLY A 82 6.41 5.64 -2.77
N LEU A 83 6.79 5.51 -4.04
CA LEU A 83 5.96 4.88 -5.08
C LEU A 83 5.93 3.35 -4.94
N LEU A 84 7.05 2.74 -4.60
CA LEU A 84 7.20 1.31 -4.39
C LEU A 84 7.58 0.98 -2.94
N ASN A 85 7.18 -0.20 -2.48
CA ASN A 85 7.66 -0.76 -1.22
C ASN A 85 9.02 -1.44 -1.41
N ARG A 86 9.23 -2.12 -2.57
CA ARG A 86 10.45 -2.87 -2.89
C ARG A 86 10.73 -2.85 -4.40
N ALA A 87 12.01 -2.88 -4.72
CA ALA A 87 12.54 -3.21 -6.04
C ALA A 87 13.51 -4.37 -5.85
N VAL A 88 13.34 -5.45 -6.63
CA VAL A 88 14.09 -6.71 -6.50
C VAL A 88 14.52 -7.23 -7.87
N ALA A 89 15.47 -8.15 -7.91
CA ALA A 89 15.83 -8.85 -9.14
C ALA A 89 14.62 -9.60 -9.73
N ALA A 90 14.60 -9.80 -11.03
CA ALA A 90 13.44 -10.39 -11.72
C ALA A 90 13.09 -11.79 -11.20
N GLU A 91 14.11 -12.59 -10.87
CA GLU A 91 13.99 -13.93 -10.29
C GLU A 91 13.41 -13.92 -8.87
N ASP A 92 13.56 -12.83 -8.13
CA ASP A 92 13.07 -12.69 -6.74
C ASP A 92 11.67 -12.07 -6.65
N LEU A 93 11.10 -11.59 -7.76
CA LEU A 93 9.84 -10.83 -7.75
C LEU A 93 8.69 -11.62 -7.12
N ASP A 94 8.53 -12.89 -7.51
CA ASP A 94 7.44 -13.73 -7.00
C ASP A 94 7.66 -14.11 -5.53
N ALA A 95 8.89 -14.36 -5.13
CA ALA A 95 9.25 -14.65 -3.75
C ALA A 95 8.93 -13.45 -2.84
N GLU A 96 9.25 -12.22 -3.25
CA GLU A 96 8.96 -11.01 -2.47
C GLU A 96 7.45 -10.72 -2.39
N VAL A 97 6.70 -10.94 -3.47
CA VAL A 97 5.22 -10.84 -3.44
C VAL A 97 4.65 -11.89 -2.48
N THR A 98 5.09 -13.15 -2.57
CA THR A 98 4.66 -14.23 -1.68
C THR A 98 4.96 -13.89 -0.22
N ARG A 99 6.14 -13.36 0.08
CA ARG A 99 6.49 -12.89 1.42
C ARG A 99 5.48 -11.87 1.96
N PHE A 100 5.03 -10.91 1.17
CA PHE A 100 4.00 -9.97 1.59
C PHE A 100 2.63 -10.66 1.79
N VAL A 101 2.26 -11.59 0.92
CA VAL A 101 1.03 -12.38 1.08
C VAL A 101 1.04 -13.15 2.40
N ASP A 102 2.15 -13.83 2.71
CA ASP A 102 2.28 -14.61 3.94
C ASP A 102 2.20 -13.72 5.20
N LEU A 103 2.83 -12.56 5.18
CA LEU A 103 2.70 -11.58 6.27
C LEU A 103 1.26 -11.09 6.44
N LEU A 104 0.56 -10.80 5.36
CA LEU A 104 -0.83 -10.36 5.40
C LEU A 104 -1.77 -11.45 5.92
N ARG A 105 -1.50 -12.72 5.60
CA ARG A 105 -2.29 -13.87 6.09
C ARG A 105 -2.23 -14.08 7.59
N LEU A 106 -1.24 -13.52 8.27
CA LEU A 106 -1.15 -13.52 9.73
C LEU A 106 -2.15 -12.54 10.39
N GLY A 107 -2.64 -11.57 9.64
CA GLY A 107 -3.59 -10.57 10.12
C GLY A 107 -5.05 -11.02 10.02
N ALA A 108 -5.88 -10.71 11.03
CA ALA A 108 -7.31 -10.95 10.98
C ALA A 108 -7.96 -10.15 9.83
N PRO A 109 -8.83 -10.75 8.99
CA PRO A 109 -9.40 -10.09 7.81
C PRO A 109 -10.11 -8.78 8.10
N GLY A 110 -10.94 -8.72 9.14
CA GLY A 110 -11.63 -7.50 9.54
C GLY A 110 -10.69 -6.43 10.10
N ALA A 111 -9.63 -6.83 10.82
CA ALA A 111 -8.60 -5.91 11.28
C ALA A 111 -7.77 -5.33 10.12
N LEU A 112 -7.45 -6.13 9.10
CA LEU A 112 -6.79 -5.65 7.88
C LEU A 112 -7.66 -4.64 7.12
N ASP A 113 -8.96 -4.93 6.93
CA ASP A 113 -9.90 -4.00 6.30
C ASP A 113 -10.02 -2.70 7.10
N GLY A 114 -10.18 -2.78 8.43
CA GLY A 114 -10.23 -1.61 9.30
C GLY A 114 -8.96 -0.78 9.26
N THR A 115 -7.79 -1.42 9.28
CA THR A 115 -6.49 -0.76 9.16
C THR A 115 -6.36 -0.06 7.80
N LYS A 116 -6.79 -0.70 6.72
CA LYS A 116 -6.77 -0.11 5.38
C LYS A 116 -7.67 1.14 5.30
N ARG A 117 -8.85 1.12 5.92
CA ARG A 117 -9.71 2.32 6.04
C ARG A 117 -9.06 3.41 6.88
N LEU A 118 -8.43 3.04 7.99
CA LEU A 118 -7.73 3.97 8.88
C LEU A 118 -6.59 4.72 8.13
N LEU A 119 -5.78 4.00 7.35
CA LEU A 119 -4.67 4.58 6.57
C LEU A 119 -5.13 5.57 5.49
N ARG A 120 -6.38 5.43 5.01
CA ARG A 120 -6.99 6.32 4.00
C ARG A 120 -7.81 7.46 4.58
N ARG A 121 -7.99 7.48 5.90
CA ARG A 121 -8.77 8.50 6.58
C ARG A 121 -8.09 9.86 6.47
N PRO A 122 -8.81 10.93 6.09
CA PRO A 122 -8.29 12.28 6.19
C PRO A 122 -7.93 12.59 7.65
N ARG A 123 -6.81 13.27 7.87
CA ARG A 123 -6.40 13.72 9.20
C ARG A 123 -7.14 15.01 9.55
N GLY A 124 -7.74 15.06 10.74
CA GLY A 124 -8.37 16.22 11.31
C GLY A 124 -7.50 16.87 12.40
N ASP A 125 -8.15 17.58 13.30
CA ASP A 125 -7.49 18.05 14.52
C ASP A 125 -7.25 16.87 15.49
N LEU A 126 -6.13 16.91 16.22
CA LEU A 126 -5.67 15.78 17.04
C LEU A 126 -6.70 15.35 18.11
N ARG A 127 -7.40 16.31 18.74
CA ARG A 127 -8.33 15.99 19.82
C ARG A 127 -9.57 15.25 19.30
N SER A 128 -10.17 15.75 18.21
CA SER A 128 -11.32 15.13 17.57
C SER A 128 -10.95 13.78 16.96
N ASP A 129 -9.75 13.67 16.37
CA ASP A 129 -9.23 12.41 15.83
C ASP A 129 -9.05 11.37 16.93
N LEU A 130 -8.46 11.71 18.08
CA LEU A 130 -8.29 10.79 19.19
C LEU A 130 -9.62 10.26 19.74
N ALA A 131 -10.63 11.13 19.92
CA ALA A 131 -11.95 10.71 20.38
C ALA A 131 -12.60 9.70 19.42
N ALA A 132 -12.59 10.00 18.12
CA ALA A 132 -13.14 9.13 17.10
C ALA A 132 -12.35 7.79 16.99
N LEU A 133 -11.03 7.85 17.05
CA LEU A 133 -10.16 6.66 16.97
C LEU A 133 -10.29 5.76 18.21
N THR A 134 -10.51 6.35 19.40
CA THR A 134 -10.79 5.59 20.61
C THR A 134 -12.09 4.77 20.48
N THR A 135 -13.14 5.37 19.92
CA THR A 135 -14.42 4.69 19.67
C THR A 135 -14.24 3.55 18.66
N ILE A 136 -13.53 3.81 17.55
CA ILE A 136 -13.23 2.78 16.55
C ILE A 136 -12.43 1.63 17.18
N SER A 137 -11.38 1.95 17.95
CA SER A 137 -10.54 0.96 18.63
C SER A 137 -11.35 0.08 19.57
N ALA A 138 -12.20 0.69 20.42
CA ALA A 138 -13.07 -0.04 21.34
C ALA A 138 -14.00 -1.03 20.61
N GLY A 139 -14.55 -0.62 19.45
CA GLY A 139 -15.35 -1.50 18.60
C GLY A 139 -14.59 -2.73 18.10
N TYR A 140 -13.35 -2.56 17.67
CA TYR A 140 -12.51 -3.70 17.26
C TYR A 140 -12.14 -4.59 18.43
N PHE A 141 -11.76 -4.03 19.60
CA PHE A 141 -11.47 -4.82 20.80
C PHE A 141 -12.64 -5.64 21.29
N ALA A 142 -13.87 -5.15 21.15
CA ALA A 142 -15.08 -5.89 21.51
C ALA A 142 -15.47 -6.96 20.46
N GLY A 143 -14.89 -6.91 19.27
CA GLY A 143 -15.23 -7.80 18.16
C GLY A 143 -14.69 -9.23 18.31
N PRO A 144 -15.31 -10.21 17.59
CA PRO A 144 -14.94 -11.62 17.71
C PRO A 144 -13.51 -11.92 17.27
N GLU A 145 -12.99 -11.23 16.26
CA GLU A 145 -11.59 -11.40 15.82
C GLU A 145 -10.58 -11.01 16.90
N ALA A 146 -10.82 -9.90 17.62
CA ALA A 146 -9.93 -9.50 18.71
C ALA A 146 -10.00 -10.49 19.89
N GLN A 147 -11.18 -10.99 20.21
CA GLN A 147 -11.34 -11.99 21.28
C GLN A 147 -10.60 -13.29 20.93
N GLU A 148 -10.73 -13.78 19.70
CA GLU A 148 -9.99 -14.94 19.20
C GLU A 148 -8.47 -14.68 19.20
N GLY A 149 -8.03 -13.54 18.68
CA GLY A 149 -6.60 -13.19 18.63
C GLY A 149 -5.97 -13.12 20.02
N MET A 150 -6.65 -12.53 21.00
CA MET A 150 -6.21 -12.47 22.39
C MET A 150 -6.19 -13.85 23.06
N ALA A 151 -7.18 -14.71 22.76
CA ALA A 151 -7.21 -16.08 23.24
C ALA A 151 -6.05 -16.89 22.66
N ALA A 152 -5.88 -16.88 21.36
CA ALA A 152 -4.80 -17.56 20.65
C ALA A 152 -3.41 -17.14 21.16
N PHE A 153 -3.21 -15.84 21.39
CA PHE A 153 -1.95 -15.31 21.96
C PHE A 153 -1.68 -15.88 23.36
N ARG A 154 -2.69 -15.90 24.27
CA ARG A 154 -2.54 -16.46 25.63
C ARG A 154 -2.27 -17.95 25.59
N GLU A 155 -2.92 -18.66 24.68
CA GLU A 155 -2.82 -20.12 24.50
C GLU A 155 -1.59 -20.53 23.68
N LYS A 156 -0.82 -19.59 23.17
CA LYS A 156 0.37 -19.80 22.32
C LYS A 156 0.05 -20.68 21.09
N ARG A 157 -1.10 -20.50 20.49
CA ARG A 157 -1.53 -21.14 19.25
C ARG A 157 -1.75 -20.11 18.13
N PRO A 158 -1.75 -20.53 16.85
CA PRO A 158 -2.22 -19.67 15.76
C PRO A 158 -3.69 -19.30 15.95
N PRO A 159 -4.10 -18.05 15.60
CA PRO A 159 -5.51 -17.67 15.53
C PRO A 159 -6.23 -18.43 14.40
N ALA A 160 -7.56 -18.53 14.51
CA ALA A 160 -8.39 -19.31 13.59
C ALA A 160 -8.34 -18.88 12.11
N TRP A 161 -7.93 -17.64 11.82
CA TRP A 161 -7.78 -17.15 10.45
C TRP A 161 -6.43 -17.49 9.81
N VAL A 162 -5.46 -17.95 10.59
CA VAL A 162 -4.16 -18.42 10.07
C VAL A 162 -4.33 -19.86 9.62
N THR A 163 -4.52 -20.05 8.32
CA THR A 163 -4.54 -21.37 7.69
C THR A 163 -3.15 -21.76 7.24
N GLU A 164 -2.79 -23.05 7.32
CA GLU A 164 -1.53 -23.55 6.76
C GLU A 164 -1.40 -23.19 5.28
N PRO A 165 -0.19 -22.88 4.79
CA PRO A 165 0.04 -22.66 3.37
C PRO A 165 -0.37 -23.90 2.59
N ARG A 166 -1.14 -23.70 1.50
CA ARG A 166 -1.46 -24.78 0.55
C ARG A 166 -0.26 -25.08 -0.32
#